data_a78d65a98cc8010ff12d15a85b22955b
#
_entry.id   a78d65a98cc8010ff12d15a85b22955b
#
_cell.length_a   1.000
_cell.length_b   1.000
_cell.length_c   1.000
_cell.angle_alpha   90.00
_cell.angle_beta   90.00
_cell.angle_gamma   90.00
#
_symmetry.space_group_name_H-M   'P 1'
#
loop_
_entity.id
_entity.type
_entity.pdbx_description
1 polymer ?
#
loop_
_entity_poly.entity_id
_entity_poly.type
_entity_poly.pdbx_seq_one_letter_code
_entity_poly.pdbx_strand_id
1 'polypeptide(L)'
;MNTSSNLVRGFIGAALVLLTLQRSSLADSATWSSNPTSGDWNTAANWVPNVVPNGTSDTATFGSSSLTDVTNTLIIDLDSLVFEPGAPHYAITTLDNIRLYGNGVVNNSEVTQSFVAGAFFFKNNASAGNMTTYSSVGGFFSFENSASAGSAAFDLSSDSTPAYMFFSDSSTAADATINASAGFDVTFLDSSTGGTATINLSSAALVDVPGSFNAEHITINCIGGNQSLGSAVYLEGFSNAGEGTFTAVGGSTIGEHGGYIQVDNQATADHATFIIGGGLGAGLNSGILVFLQTATAANASITANGGVDGSLGGLVVFADKSKGGKASITLNGNSELDISDRNTGVTIGSLAGQGTIYLGSNTLTIGSNNQSTIFSGVIEENGGVNKSGTGTLTLSGANTYTGTTTVSGGVLNVANKSGSATGSAEVKVNTGTVGGSGIIAGATTIGTGSGTGAFLAPAIGTNKQAALTIQSALTFNSDATYTCTFKAKKNKAKADQVIANGVTINGAAVNLVGQTQGSLKRGLRLTLISNTSANPINGTFNNLPDGGIVTINGNNFQASYKGGDGNDLTLTVVP
;
A
#
# COMPACT_ATOMS: atom_id res chain seq x y z
N MET A 1 8.32 12.21 18.67
CA MET A 1 8.06 13.21 19.73
C MET A 1 6.77 12.80 20.44
N ASN A 2 6.88 12.24 21.65
CA ASN A 2 5.77 11.62 22.40
C ASN A 2 5.08 12.67 23.27
N THR A 3 3.96 13.25 22.85
CA THR A 3 3.15 14.08 23.77
C THR A 3 1.64 14.04 23.55
N SER A 4 1.10 13.21 22.64
CA SER A 4 -0.34 13.19 22.37
C SER A 4 -1.13 11.97 22.92
N SER A 5 -0.47 10.90 23.36
CA SER A 5 -1.19 9.69 23.81
C SER A 5 -1.64 9.68 25.28
N ASN A 6 -1.33 10.70 26.09
CA ASN A 6 -1.63 10.69 27.53
C ASN A 6 -2.82 11.58 27.96
N LEU A 7 -3.50 12.27 27.06
CA LEU A 7 -4.62 13.15 27.42
C LEU A 7 -6.01 12.47 27.40
N VAL A 8 -6.17 11.35 26.69
CA VAL A 8 -7.49 10.69 26.55
C VAL A 8 -7.83 9.78 27.76
N ARG A 9 -6.83 9.36 28.56
CA ARG A 9 -7.07 8.49 29.73
C ARG A 9 -7.56 9.20 31.01
N GLY A 10 -7.69 10.52 31.00
CA GLY A 10 -8.00 11.32 32.20
C GLY A 10 -9.45 11.72 32.40
N PHE A 11 -10.33 11.56 31.43
CA PHE A 11 -11.69 12.12 31.50
C PHE A 11 -12.85 11.12 31.75
N ILE A 12 -12.58 9.83 31.91
CA ILE A 12 -13.62 8.82 32.21
C ILE A 12 -13.93 8.70 33.71
N GLY A 13 -13.31 9.49 34.56
CA GLY A 13 -13.37 9.36 36.03
C GLY A 13 -14.27 10.34 36.79
N ALA A 14 -15.06 11.19 36.16
CA ALA A 14 -15.94 12.14 36.86
C ALA A 14 -17.39 12.04 36.36
N ALA A 15 -18.02 10.87 36.47
CA ALA A 15 -19.46 10.76 36.26
C ALA A 15 -20.20 11.01 37.56
N LEU A 16 -20.85 12.09 37.56
CA LEU A 16 -21.95 12.65 38.30
C LEU A 16 -22.87 11.59 38.92
N VAL A 17 -22.87 11.49 40.25
CA VAL A 17 -23.95 10.86 40.99
C VAL A 17 -25.10 11.88 41.07
N LEU A 18 -26.01 11.82 40.12
CA LEU A 18 -27.31 12.47 40.24
C LEU A 18 -28.33 11.41 40.64
N LEU A 19 -28.98 11.62 41.80
CA LEU A 19 -30.15 10.87 42.25
C LEU A 19 -31.21 10.84 41.16
N THR A 20 -31.46 9.73 40.51
CA THR A 20 -32.61 9.53 39.66
C THR A 20 -33.80 9.14 40.52
N LEU A 21 -34.76 10.04 40.67
CA LEU A 21 -36.12 9.64 40.91
C LEU A 21 -36.60 8.81 39.70
N GLN A 22 -36.54 7.47 39.81
CA GLN A 22 -37.22 6.60 38.84
C GLN A 22 -38.70 6.90 38.85
N ARG A 23 -39.14 7.69 37.87
CA ARG A 23 -40.53 7.56 37.42
C ARG A 23 -40.54 6.32 36.53
N SER A 24 -41.28 5.29 36.90
CA SER A 24 -41.70 4.25 35.98
C SER A 24 -42.52 4.93 34.88
N SER A 25 -41.89 5.32 33.77
CA SER A 25 -42.64 5.72 32.59
C SER A 25 -43.24 4.45 31.99
N LEU A 26 -44.56 4.37 31.94
CA LEU A 26 -45.25 3.52 30.97
C LEU A 26 -44.69 3.92 29.59
N ALA A 27 -44.43 2.97 28.72
CA ALA A 27 -43.99 3.24 27.34
C ALA A 27 -45.11 4.04 26.65
N ASP A 28 -44.82 5.30 26.33
CA ASP A 28 -45.79 6.22 25.74
C ASP A 28 -45.38 6.59 24.31
N SER A 29 -45.36 5.59 23.42
CA SER A 29 -45.15 5.81 21.98
C SER A 29 -46.22 6.75 21.42
N ALA A 30 -45.83 7.68 20.54
CA ALA A 30 -46.74 8.64 19.96
C ALA A 30 -46.39 8.95 18.49
N THR A 31 -47.42 9.37 17.74
CA THR A 31 -47.30 9.79 16.35
C THR A 31 -47.37 11.30 16.25
N TRP A 32 -46.45 11.91 15.50
CA TRP A 32 -46.50 13.34 15.19
C TRP A 32 -47.83 13.70 14.50
N SER A 33 -48.50 14.70 15.00
CA SER A 33 -49.83 15.08 14.52
C SER A 33 -49.82 15.46 13.03
N SER A 34 -50.88 15.12 12.31
CA SER A 34 -51.09 15.60 10.95
C SER A 34 -51.25 17.12 10.86
N ASN A 35 -51.72 17.77 11.96
CA ASN A 35 -51.86 19.21 12.11
C ASN A 35 -51.32 19.66 13.47
N PRO A 36 -50.00 19.67 13.67
CA PRO A 36 -49.43 20.08 14.94
C PRO A 36 -49.60 21.57 15.17
N THR A 37 -49.59 22.01 16.41
CA THR A 37 -49.72 23.41 16.78
C THR A 37 -48.46 24.23 16.59
N SER A 38 -47.32 23.54 16.52
CA SER A 38 -45.99 24.11 16.31
C SER A 38 -45.01 23.03 15.87
N GLY A 39 -43.77 23.41 15.47
CA GLY A 39 -42.65 22.49 15.20
C GLY A 39 -41.92 22.01 16.45
N ASP A 40 -42.38 22.34 17.66
CA ASP A 40 -41.71 21.96 18.89
C ASP A 40 -42.00 20.50 19.27
N TRP A 41 -40.96 19.65 19.26
CA TRP A 41 -41.03 18.25 19.69
C TRP A 41 -41.58 18.10 21.10
N ASN A 42 -41.24 19.03 22.01
CA ASN A 42 -41.50 18.91 23.44
C ASN A 42 -42.93 19.36 23.83
N THR A 43 -43.73 19.83 22.89
CA THR A 43 -45.11 20.18 23.08
C THR A 43 -46.01 18.97 22.90
N ALA A 44 -46.62 18.45 23.97
CA ALA A 44 -47.47 17.24 23.96
C ALA A 44 -48.64 17.32 22.97
N ALA A 45 -49.24 18.53 22.74
CA ALA A 45 -50.32 18.72 21.78
C ALA A 45 -49.92 18.49 20.31
N ASN A 46 -48.62 18.39 20.01
CA ASN A 46 -48.13 18.05 18.69
C ASN A 46 -48.07 16.54 18.42
N TRP A 47 -48.42 15.73 19.42
CA TRP A 47 -48.38 14.27 19.38
C TRP A 47 -49.75 13.63 19.57
N VAL A 48 -49.94 12.44 19.03
CA VAL A 48 -51.14 11.62 19.18
C VAL A 48 -50.78 10.24 19.73
N PRO A 49 -51.21 9.87 20.95
CA PRO A 49 -51.93 10.69 21.93
C PRO A 49 -51.11 11.91 22.41
N ASN A 50 -51.69 12.84 23.09
CA ASN A 50 -51.03 14.09 23.57
C ASN A 50 -49.97 13.80 24.65
N VAL A 51 -48.94 13.08 24.26
CA VAL A 51 -47.79 12.68 25.09
C VAL A 51 -46.52 12.82 24.26
N VAL A 52 -45.49 13.43 24.82
CA VAL A 52 -44.15 13.47 24.17
C VAL A 52 -43.47 12.13 24.35
N PRO A 53 -43.13 11.40 23.27
CA PRO A 53 -42.40 10.16 23.42
C PRO A 53 -41.00 10.45 23.96
N ASN A 54 -40.68 9.91 25.15
CA ASN A 54 -39.40 10.07 25.83
C ASN A 54 -39.19 8.94 26.84
N GLY A 55 -39.00 7.73 26.36
CA GLY A 55 -38.66 6.55 27.14
C GLY A 55 -37.90 5.56 26.28
N THR A 56 -36.97 4.77 26.86
CA THR A 56 -36.12 3.81 26.15
C THR A 56 -36.84 2.68 25.42
N SER A 57 -38.19 2.58 25.63
CA SER A 57 -39.08 1.64 24.94
C SER A 57 -40.09 2.37 24.02
N ASP A 58 -40.01 3.71 23.95
CA ASP A 58 -40.99 4.53 23.21
C ASP A 58 -40.58 4.65 21.74
N THR A 59 -41.59 4.70 20.88
CA THR A 59 -41.43 4.98 19.46
C THR A 59 -42.01 6.35 19.12
N ALA A 60 -41.19 7.20 18.50
CA ALA A 60 -41.66 8.44 17.88
C ALA A 60 -41.95 8.15 16.40
N THR A 61 -43.20 8.27 15.99
CA THR A 61 -43.66 7.96 14.63
C THR A 61 -44.00 9.24 13.87
N PHE A 62 -43.55 9.35 12.62
CA PHE A 62 -43.80 10.48 11.72
C PHE A 62 -44.52 10.00 10.46
N GLY A 63 -45.73 10.46 10.25
CA GLY A 63 -46.55 10.21 9.07
C GLY A 63 -46.74 11.48 8.24
N SER A 64 -47.84 11.57 7.49
CA SER A 64 -48.22 12.81 6.80
C SER A 64 -48.52 13.94 7.79
N SER A 65 -47.91 15.11 7.61
CA SER A 65 -48.14 16.28 8.47
C SER A 65 -48.09 17.60 7.69
N SER A 66 -48.81 18.58 8.17
CA SER A 66 -48.77 19.95 7.64
C SER A 66 -47.51 20.72 8.08
N LEU A 67 -46.75 20.19 9.05
CA LEU A 67 -45.53 20.80 9.58
C LEU A 67 -44.45 19.72 9.79
N THR A 68 -43.36 19.84 9.05
CA THR A 68 -42.30 18.85 8.97
C THR A 68 -40.95 19.36 9.47
N ASP A 69 -40.85 20.65 9.79
CA ASP A 69 -39.69 21.22 10.48
C ASP A 69 -39.92 21.05 11.99
N VAL A 70 -39.16 20.12 12.60
CA VAL A 70 -39.33 19.73 14.01
C VAL A 70 -38.08 20.10 14.79
N THR A 71 -38.25 20.76 15.94
CA THR A 71 -37.13 21.14 16.81
C THR A 71 -37.25 20.48 18.17
N ASN A 72 -36.19 19.82 18.60
CA ASN A 72 -36.05 19.28 19.94
C ASN A 72 -35.05 20.10 20.75
N THR A 73 -35.40 20.44 21.99
CA THR A 73 -34.56 21.23 22.92
C THR A 73 -34.25 20.51 24.23
N LEU A 74 -34.64 19.25 24.37
CA LEU A 74 -34.41 18.42 25.57
C LEU A 74 -33.76 17.09 25.22
N ILE A 75 -33.24 16.40 26.22
CA ILE A 75 -32.78 15.03 26.07
C ILE A 75 -33.98 14.11 25.79
N ILE A 76 -33.91 13.36 24.71
CA ILE A 76 -34.92 12.40 24.28
C ILE A 76 -34.32 11.01 24.28
N ASP A 77 -34.94 10.08 24.99
CA ASP A 77 -34.64 8.65 24.98
C ASP A 77 -35.75 7.90 24.23
N LEU A 78 -35.40 7.09 23.24
CA LEU A 78 -36.37 6.33 22.43
C LEU A 78 -35.87 4.90 22.17
N ASP A 79 -36.79 3.96 21.95
CA ASP A 79 -36.52 2.72 21.23
C ASP A 79 -36.19 3.04 19.77
N SER A 80 -37.14 3.74 19.11
CA SER A 80 -37.07 3.98 17.68
C SER A 80 -37.67 5.31 17.25
N LEU A 81 -37.15 5.82 16.13
CA LEU A 81 -37.74 6.95 15.40
C LEU A 81 -38.15 6.42 14.02
N VAL A 82 -39.47 6.44 13.74
CA VAL A 82 -40.06 5.78 12.57
C VAL A 82 -40.71 6.77 11.63
N PHE A 83 -40.35 6.76 10.36
CA PHE A 83 -41.06 7.47 9.29
C PHE A 83 -41.91 6.46 8.52
N GLU A 84 -43.22 6.68 8.49
CA GLU A 84 -44.19 5.79 7.86
C GLU A 84 -44.15 5.87 6.33
N PRO A 85 -44.68 4.86 5.61
CA PRO A 85 -44.86 4.95 4.16
C PRO A 85 -45.63 6.19 3.76
N GLY A 86 -45.08 6.98 2.82
CA GLY A 86 -45.69 8.24 2.37
C GLY A 86 -45.51 9.43 3.31
N ALA A 87 -44.72 9.32 4.37
CA ALA A 87 -44.30 10.49 5.15
C ALA A 87 -43.48 11.43 4.25
N PRO A 88 -43.74 12.74 4.30
CA PRO A 88 -42.95 13.71 3.54
C PRO A 88 -41.54 13.84 4.10
N HIS A 89 -40.72 14.66 3.47
CA HIS A 89 -39.42 15.04 4.02
C HIS A 89 -39.61 15.79 5.36
N TYR A 90 -39.00 15.28 6.41
CA TYR A 90 -38.87 15.95 7.70
C TYR A 90 -37.45 16.48 7.87
N ALA A 91 -37.33 17.68 8.44
CA ALA A 91 -36.10 18.26 8.95
C ALA A 91 -36.18 18.31 10.48
N ILE A 92 -35.45 17.45 11.15
CA ILE A 92 -35.43 17.38 12.62
C ILE A 92 -34.18 18.05 13.14
N THR A 93 -34.30 19.15 13.85
CA THR A 93 -33.22 19.86 14.52
C THR A 93 -33.20 19.48 16.00
N THR A 94 -32.09 18.93 16.48
CA THR A 94 -31.89 18.69 17.91
C THR A 94 -30.83 19.63 18.48
N LEU A 95 -31.18 20.37 19.49
CA LEU A 95 -30.29 21.27 20.24
C LEU A 95 -29.69 20.60 21.49
N ASP A 96 -30.20 19.42 21.83
CA ASP A 96 -29.70 18.55 22.92
C ASP A 96 -29.50 17.13 22.37
N ASN A 97 -29.61 16.09 23.17
CA ASN A 97 -29.27 14.72 22.81
C ASN A 97 -30.51 13.92 22.37
N ILE A 98 -30.42 13.15 21.31
CA ILE A 98 -31.30 12.03 21.01
C ILE A 98 -30.55 10.73 21.23
N ARG A 99 -31.10 9.81 22.03
CA ARG A 99 -30.55 8.50 22.34
C ARG A 99 -31.52 7.42 21.87
N LEU A 100 -31.04 6.51 21.03
CA LEU A 100 -31.82 5.43 20.42
C LEU A 100 -31.34 4.10 20.95
N TYR A 101 -32.24 3.29 21.52
CA TYR A 101 -31.87 2.06 22.26
C TYR A 101 -32.33 0.76 21.57
N GLY A 102 -33.26 0.82 20.59
CA GLY A 102 -33.80 -0.34 19.89
C GLY A 102 -33.43 -0.38 18.42
N ASN A 103 -34.44 -0.19 17.52
CA ASN A 103 -34.17 -0.25 16.08
C ASN A 103 -33.46 0.99 15.52
N GLY A 104 -33.44 2.11 16.30
CA GLY A 104 -32.85 3.34 15.84
C GLY A 104 -33.78 4.13 14.90
N VAL A 105 -33.27 4.63 13.78
CA VAL A 105 -34.08 5.34 12.77
C VAL A 105 -34.54 4.36 11.71
N VAL A 106 -35.85 4.22 11.55
CA VAL A 106 -36.51 3.37 10.57
C VAL A 106 -37.25 4.26 9.56
N ASN A 107 -36.70 4.39 8.37
CA ASN A 107 -37.30 5.21 7.31
C ASN A 107 -38.00 4.31 6.26
N ASN A 108 -39.34 4.29 6.31
CA ASN A 108 -40.21 3.57 5.36
C ASN A 108 -40.86 4.52 4.35
N SER A 109 -40.50 5.81 4.36
CA SER A 109 -41.20 6.84 3.58
C SER A 109 -40.79 6.91 2.11
N GLU A 110 -39.68 6.26 1.72
CA GLU A 110 -39.04 6.40 0.41
C GLU A 110 -38.54 7.84 0.12
N VAL A 111 -38.51 8.71 1.14
CA VAL A 111 -38.00 10.08 1.06
C VAL A 111 -36.86 10.24 2.04
N THR A 112 -35.80 10.95 1.65
CA THR A 112 -34.68 11.25 2.55
C THR A 112 -35.15 12.09 3.73
N GLN A 113 -34.78 11.67 4.94
CA GLN A 113 -35.08 12.38 6.18
C GLN A 113 -33.82 13.07 6.69
N SER A 114 -33.93 14.32 7.16
CA SER A 114 -32.78 15.13 7.52
C SER A 114 -32.74 15.44 9.02
N PHE A 115 -31.52 15.32 9.58
CA PHE A 115 -31.24 15.65 10.97
C PHE A 115 -30.16 16.72 11.06
N VAL A 116 -30.41 17.81 11.76
CA VAL A 116 -29.41 18.79 12.16
C VAL A 116 -29.12 18.54 13.64
N ALA A 117 -27.93 18.07 13.96
CA ALA A 117 -27.67 17.40 15.23
C ALA A 117 -26.70 18.16 16.15
N GLY A 118 -27.12 18.33 17.42
CA GLY A 118 -26.20 18.57 18.54
C GLY A 118 -25.49 17.26 18.93
N ALA A 119 -26.25 16.23 19.37
CA ALA A 119 -25.71 14.93 19.63
C ALA A 119 -26.70 13.79 19.39
N PHE A 120 -26.18 12.68 18.84
CA PHE A 120 -26.92 11.43 18.66
C PHE A 120 -26.15 10.25 19.27
N PHE A 121 -26.87 9.40 20.00
CA PHE A 121 -26.35 8.17 20.58
C PHE A 121 -27.18 6.98 20.07
N PHE A 122 -26.54 6.11 19.34
CA PHE A 122 -27.10 4.85 18.87
C PHE A 122 -26.57 3.72 19.76
N LYS A 123 -27.46 3.07 20.50
CA LYS A 123 -27.11 2.06 21.50
C LYS A 123 -27.71 0.70 21.15
N ASN A 124 -27.16 -0.36 21.75
CA ASN A 124 -27.57 -1.74 21.51
C ASN A 124 -27.48 -2.11 20.01
N ASN A 125 -28.62 -2.27 19.32
CA ASN A 125 -28.70 -2.58 17.89
C ASN A 125 -29.23 -1.42 17.06
N ALA A 126 -29.26 -0.22 17.60
CA ALA A 126 -29.82 0.94 16.92
C ALA A 126 -29.05 1.29 15.63
N SER A 127 -29.84 1.55 14.57
CA SER A 127 -29.28 1.98 13.28
C SER A 127 -29.52 3.49 13.06
N ALA A 128 -28.57 4.16 12.39
CA ALA A 128 -28.82 5.51 11.88
C ALA A 128 -29.76 5.52 10.66
N GLY A 129 -30.12 4.35 10.15
CA GLY A 129 -31.12 4.16 9.12
C GLY A 129 -30.56 4.18 7.69
N ASN A 130 -31.49 4.21 6.76
CA ASN A 130 -31.23 4.35 5.33
C ASN A 130 -32.02 5.56 4.81
N MET A 131 -31.53 6.19 3.74
CA MET A 131 -32.13 7.44 3.22
C MET A 131 -32.27 8.49 4.34
N THR A 132 -31.24 8.63 5.15
CA THR A 132 -31.14 9.61 6.24
C THR A 132 -29.88 10.44 6.06
N THR A 133 -29.98 11.72 6.36
CA THR A 133 -28.84 12.65 6.35
C THR A 133 -28.69 13.30 7.72
N TYR A 134 -27.46 13.35 8.18
CA TYR A 134 -27.08 14.00 9.43
C TYR A 134 -26.09 15.12 9.13
N SER A 135 -26.40 16.33 9.53
CA SER A 135 -25.48 17.46 9.44
C SER A 135 -25.20 18.03 10.82
N SER A 136 -23.94 18.36 11.09
CA SER A 136 -23.55 18.94 12.37
C SER A 136 -22.32 19.81 12.25
N VAL A 137 -22.30 20.90 13.02
CA VAL A 137 -21.12 21.73 13.29
C VAL A 137 -20.85 21.66 14.79
N GLY A 138 -19.72 21.04 15.18
CA GLY A 138 -19.37 20.84 16.60
C GLY A 138 -20.21 19.77 17.32
N GLY A 139 -20.84 18.84 16.59
CA GLY A 139 -21.71 17.80 17.15
C GLY A 139 -20.98 16.56 17.63
N PHE A 140 -21.75 15.67 18.27
CA PHE A 140 -21.28 14.42 18.83
C PHE A 140 -22.14 13.24 18.35
N PHE A 141 -21.50 12.20 17.81
CA PHE A 141 -22.18 10.96 17.43
C PHE A 141 -21.52 9.78 18.14
N SER A 142 -22.31 8.86 18.68
CA SER A 142 -21.81 7.65 19.33
C SER A 142 -22.61 6.45 18.86
N PHE A 143 -21.89 5.43 18.43
CA PHE A 143 -22.41 4.10 18.11
C PHE A 143 -21.79 3.11 19.10
N GLU A 144 -22.64 2.53 19.96
CA GLU A 144 -22.24 1.67 21.07
C GLU A 144 -22.85 0.27 20.94
N ASN A 145 -22.21 -0.72 21.56
CA ASN A 145 -22.60 -2.15 21.52
C ASN A 145 -22.58 -2.73 20.09
N SER A 146 -23.74 -3.00 19.48
CA SER A 146 -23.85 -3.51 18.10
C SER A 146 -24.57 -2.51 17.20
N ALA A 147 -24.50 -1.21 17.52
CA ALA A 147 -25.13 -0.16 16.74
C ALA A 147 -24.50 -0.01 15.37
N SER A 148 -25.26 0.52 14.42
CA SER A 148 -24.85 0.63 13.02
C SER A 148 -25.12 2.02 12.46
N ALA A 149 -24.19 2.56 11.69
CA ALA A 149 -24.44 3.76 10.91
C ALA A 149 -25.39 3.52 9.70
N GLY A 150 -25.69 2.24 9.39
CA GLY A 150 -26.57 1.87 8.28
C GLY A 150 -26.02 2.33 6.93
N SER A 151 -26.87 2.89 6.08
CA SER A 151 -26.47 3.56 4.84
C SER A 151 -26.75 5.08 4.90
N ALA A 152 -26.66 5.65 6.10
CA ALA A 152 -26.85 7.07 6.33
C ALA A 152 -25.71 7.92 5.74
N ALA A 153 -26.01 9.16 5.41
CA ALA A 153 -25.02 10.15 5.02
C ALA A 153 -24.79 11.16 6.16
N PHE A 154 -23.52 11.40 6.47
CA PHE A 154 -23.10 12.34 7.50
C PHE A 154 -22.24 13.44 6.88
N ASP A 155 -22.63 14.71 7.09
CA ASP A 155 -21.86 15.89 6.72
C ASP A 155 -21.46 16.63 8.01
N LEU A 156 -20.21 16.44 8.42
CA LEU A 156 -19.73 16.77 9.75
C LEU A 156 -18.57 17.76 9.68
N SER A 157 -18.63 18.80 10.52
CA SER A 157 -17.53 19.74 10.66
C SER A 157 -17.37 20.18 12.10
N SER A 158 -16.19 20.70 12.43
CA SER A 158 -15.92 21.36 13.70
C SER A 158 -15.73 22.85 13.45
N ASP A 159 -16.23 23.69 14.37
CA ASP A 159 -15.96 25.13 14.34
C ASP A 159 -14.69 25.49 15.16
N SER A 160 -14.77 25.45 16.45
CA SER A 160 -13.66 25.66 17.41
C SER A 160 -13.78 24.73 18.62
N THR A 161 -14.84 23.95 18.67
CA THR A 161 -15.08 22.96 19.71
C THR A 161 -14.74 21.57 19.18
N PRO A 162 -14.10 20.70 19.97
CA PRO A 162 -13.87 19.32 19.58
C PRO A 162 -15.19 18.64 19.20
N ALA A 163 -15.24 18.03 18.02
CA ALA A 163 -16.41 17.34 17.50
C ALA A 163 -16.01 15.90 17.11
N TYR A 164 -16.82 14.94 17.49
CA TYR A 164 -16.45 13.53 17.43
C TYR A 164 -17.56 12.63 16.93
N MET A 165 -17.15 11.58 16.20
CA MET A 165 -17.96 10.39 15.94
C MET A 165 -17.23 9.17 16.49
N PHE A 166 -17.85 8.43 17.40
CA PHE A 166 -17.28 7.22 17.98
C PHE A 166 -18.04 5.97 17.54
N PHE A 167 -17.29 4.96 17.16
CA PHE A 167 -17.74 3.58 17.04
C PHE A 167 -17.04 2.76 18.12
N SER A 168 -17.79 2.14 19.03
CA SER A 168 -17.24 1.37 20.16
C SER A 168 -17.86 -0.02 20.26
N ASP A 169 -17.28 -0.86 21.10
CA ASP A 169 -17.66 -2.27 21.28
C ASP A 169 -17.61 -3.06 19.95
N SER A 170 -18.77 -3.50 19.43
CA SER A 170 -18.92 -4.23 18.16
C SER A 170 -19.75 -3.44 17.14
N SER A 171 -19.78 -2.11 17.27
CA SER A 171 -20.53 -1.25 16.35
C SER A 171 -19.85 -1.18 14.97
N THR A 172 -20.62 -0.75 13.97
CA THR A 172 -20.13 -0.72 12.58
C THR A 172 -20.51 0.55 11.86
N ALA A 173 -19.58 1.05 11.01
CA ALA A 173 -19.91 2.11 10.05
C ALA A 173 -20.77 1.61 8.88
N ALA A 174 -20.90 0.28 8.71
CA ALA A 174 -21.74 -0.40 7.71
C ALA A 174 -21.54 0.15 6.28
N ASP A 175 -22.59 0.70 5.64
CA ASP A 175 -22.56 1.25 4.29
C ASP A 175 -22.61 2.79 4.28
N ALA A 176 -22.33 3.43 5.41
CA ALA A 176 -22.49 4.88 5.56
C ALA A 176 -21.51 5.68 4.69
N THR A 177 -21.94 6.90 4.33
CA THR A 177 -21.04 7.91 3.78
C THR A 177 -20.80 8.98 4.85
N ILE A 178 -19.53 9.17 5.24
CA ILE A 178 -19.14 10.13 6.28
C ILE A 178 -18.20 11.15 5.64
N ASN A 179 -18.65 12.39 5.54
CA ASN A 179 -17.85 13.53 5.13
C ASN A 179 -17.46 14.31 6.39
N ALA A 180 -16.20 14.26 6.78
CA ALA A 180 -15.67 14.94 7.95
C ALA A 180 -14.69 16.04 7.53
N SER A 181 -14.81 17.22 8.14
CA SER A 181 -14.00 18.39 7.81
C SER A 181 -13.70 19.27 9.02
N ALA A 182 -12.78 20.21 8.86
CA ALA A 182 -12.47 21.24 9.83
C ALA A 182 -12.12 20.71 11.24
N GLY A 183 -11.34 19.61 11.31
CA GLY A 183 -10.89 19.03 12.59
C GLY A 183 -11.93 18.16 13.28
N PHE A 184 -12.91 17.62 12.54
CA PHE A 184 -13.84 16.61 13.05
C PHE A 184 -13.13 15.24 13.11
N ASP A 185 -13.26 14.56 14.25
CA ASP A 185 -12.59 13.27 14.49
C ASP A 185 -13.58 12.11 14.42
N VAL A 186 -13.23 11.08 13.63
CA VAL A 186 -13.93 9.79 13.58
C VAL A 186 -13.05 8.74 14.24
N THR A 187 -13.51 8.13 15.33
CA THR A 187 -12.73 7.19 16.11
C THR A 187 -13.40 5.82 16.16
N PHE A 188 -12.62 4.79 15.85
CA PHE A 188 -13.03 3.40 15.98
C PHE A 188 -12.33 2.77 17.18
N LEU A 189 -13.10 2.32 18.15
CA LEU A 189 -12.61 1.73 19.40
C LEU A 189 -12.94 0.24 19.44
N ASP A 190 -12.28 -0.47 20.34
CA ASP A 190 -12.53 -1.88 20.67
C ASP A 190 -12.52 -2.81 19.44
N SER A 191 -13.62 -3.50 19.18
CA SER A 191 -13.80 -4.43 18.04
C SER A 191 -14.76 -3.88 16.99
N SER A 192 -14.89 -2.56 16.91
CA SER A 192 -15.72 -1.92 15.90
C SER A 192 -15.22 -2.18 14.49
N THR A 193 -16.11 -2.07 13.49
CA THR A 193 -15.76 -2.38 12.09
C THR A 193 -16.10 -1.24 11.13
N GLY A 194 -15.36 -1.21 10.02
CA GLY A 194 -15.56 -0.24 8.94
C GLY A 194 -16.70 -0.59 7.99
N GLY A 195 -17.05 -1.88 7.86
CA GLY A 195 -18.00 -2.35 6.85
C GLY A 195 -17.55 -2.02 5.42
N THR A 196 -18.46 -1.47 4.63
CA THR A 196 -18.21 -0.94 3.28
C THR A 196 -18.33 0.60 3.23
N ALA A 197 -18.27 1.26 4.39
CA ALA A 197 -18.44 2.71 4.49
C ALA A 197 -17.42 3.48 3.66
N THR A 198 -17.81 4.67 3.24
CA THR A 198 -16.93 5.66 2.62
C THR A 198 -16.73 6.84 3.56
N ILE A 199 -15.49 7.10 3.95
CA ILE A 199 -15.11 8.24 4.79
C ILE A 199 -14.25 9.20 3.97
N ASN A 200 -14.71 10.44 3.82
CA ASN A 200 -13.98 11.51 3.15
C ASN A 200 -13.51 12.52 4.20
N LEU A 201 -12.21 12.64 4.36
CA LEU A 201 -11.58 13.55 5.31
C LEU A 201 -10.99 14.74 4.59
N SER A 202 -11.25 15.95 5.09
CA SER A 202 -10.67 17.19 4.58
C SER A 202 -10.35 18.18 5.70
N SER A 203 -9.49 19.15 5.45
CA SER A 203 -9.24 20.28 6.36
C SER A 203 -8.93 19.85 7.80
N ALA A 204 -7.91 19.01 7.99
CA ALA A 204 -7.45 18.52 9.29
C ALA A 204 -8.43 17.58 10.05
N ALA A 205 -9.44 17.01 9.38
CA ALA A 205 -10.22 15.92 9.94
C ALA A 205 -9.38 14.63 10.04
N LEU A 206 -9.67 13.78 11.00
CA LEU A 206 -8.91 12.55 11.20
C LEU A 206 -9.78 11.31 11.41
N VAL A 207 -9.22 10.15 11.06
CA VAL A 207 -9.69 8.85 11.55
C VAL A 207 -8.64 8.30 12.49
N ASP A 208 -9.04 7.99 13.72
CA ASP A 208 -8.18 7.42 14.75
C ASP A 208 -8.66 6.02 15.13
N VAL A 209 -7.74 5.07 15.15
CA VAL A 209 -8.04 3.66 15.40
C VAL A 209 -7.03 3.07 16.40
N PRO A 210 -7.21 3.34 17.70
CA PRO A 210 -6.25 2.92 18.71
C PRO A 210 -6.38 1.47 19.17
N GLY A 211 -7.39 0.73 18.71
CA GLY A 211 -7.80 -0.57 19.26
C GLY A 211 -7.54 -1.80 18.38
N SER A 212 -8.54 -2.67 18.32
CA SER A 212 -8.56 -3.93 17.55
C SER A 212 -9.51 -3.85 16.35
N PHE A 213 -9.69 -2.69 15.80
CA PHE A 213 -10.53 -2.40 14.63
C PHE A 213 -10.26 -3.33 13.45
N ASN A 214 -11.32 -3.68 12.75
CA ASN A 214 -11.22 -4.32 11.43
C ASN A 214 -11.85 -3.41 10.36
N ALA A 215 -11.04 -2.98 9.41
CA ALA A 215 -11.51 -2.10 8.34
C ALA A 215 -12.47 -2.78 7.37
N GLU A 216 -12.41 -4.12 7.26
CA GLU A 216 -13.18 -4.89 6.28
C GLU A 216 -12.96 -4.36 4.86
N HIS A 217 -13.95 -3.71 4.23
CA HIS A 217 -13.89 -3.15 2.87
C HIS A 217 -14.06 -1.62 2.86
N ILE A 218 -13.77 -0.95 3.96
CA ILE A 218 -13.93 0.51 4.09
C ILE A 218 -13.14 1.25 3.00
N THR A 219 -13.66 2.39 2.58
CA THR A 219 -12.92 3.35 1.75
C THR A 219 -12.67 4.62 2.54
N ILE A 220 -11.40 5.01 2.71
CA ILE A 220 -11.03 6.26 3.38
C ILE A 220 -10.21 7.13 2.44
N ASN A 221 -10.68 8.35 2.20
CA ASN A 221 -10.02 9.35 1.37
C ASN A 221 -9.51 10.50 2.24
N CYS A 222 -8.20 10.61 2.41
CA CYS A 222 -7.54 11.73 3.08
C CYS A 222 -7.22 12.79 2.04
N ILE A 223 -7.98 13.88 2.03
CA ILE A 223 -7.76 15.01 1.12
C ILE A 223 -6.90 16.03 1.85
N GLY A 224 -5.92 16.61 1.16
CA GLY A 224 -5.08 17.68 1.70
C GLY A 224 -5.92 18.86 2.22
N GLY A 225 -5.39 19.62 3.15
CA GLY A 225 -6.10 20.73 3.79
C GLY A 225 -5.31 22.03 3.87
N ASN A 226 -6.03 23.14 3.98
CA ASN A 226 -5.52 24.53 3.95
C ASN A 226 -4.79 24.98 5.24
N GLN A 227 -4.57 24.11 6.19
CA GLN A 227 -3.92 24.42 7.48
C GLN A 227 -2.67 23.56 7.66
N SER A 228 -1.90 23.84 8.66
CA SER A 228 -0.62 23.19 8.97
C SER A 228 -0.63 21.66 9.16
N LEU A 229 -1.80 21.03 9.08
CA LEU A 229 -1.98 19.57 9.08
C LEU A 229 -2.99 19.20 7.98
N GLY A 230 -2.62 18.29 7.09
CA GLY A 230 -3.56 17.60 6.21
C GLY A 230 -4.51 16.69 7.01
N SER A 231 -5.52 16.13 6.36
CA SER A 231 -6.32 15.07 6.99
C SER A 231 -5.48 13.81 7.19
N ALA A 232 -5.81 13.05 8.23
CA ALA A 232 -4.99 11.90 8.63
C ALA A 232 -5.80 10.64 8.98
N VAL A 233 -5.18 9.48 8.76
CA VAL A 233 -5.62 8.18 9.28
C VAL A 233 -4.52 7.58 10.13
N TYR A 234 -4.86 7.19 11.34
CA TYR A 234 -3.97 6.49 12.26
C TYR A 234 -4.52 5.08 12.52
N LEU A 235 -3.87 4.06 11.96
CA LEU A 235 -4.14 2.65 12.22
C LEU A 235 -3.14 2.17 13.27
N GLU A 236 -3.58 2.08 14.51
CA GLU A 236 -2.71 1.77 15.66
C GLU A 236 -3.12 0.47 16.37
N GLY A 237 -2.42 0.14 17.44
CA GLY A 237 -2.74 -1.01 18.29
C GLY A 237 -2.62 -2.34 17.54
N PHE A 238 -3.70 -3.09 17.49
CA PHE A 238 -3.86 -4.37 16.76
C PHE A 238 -4.83 -4.22 15.58
N SER A 239 -5.01 -3.01 15.07
CA SER A 239 -5.94 -2.76 13.99
C SER A 239 -5.55 -3.51 12.70
N ASN A 240 -6.56 -3.89 11.94
CA ASN A 240 -6.43 -4.58 10.66
C ASN A 240 -7.09 -3.76 9.55
N ALA A 241 -6.31 -3.36 8.55
CA ALA A 241 -6.81 -2.63 7.39
C ALA A 241 -7.65 -3.50 6.42
N GLY A 242 -7.72 -4.83 6.64
CA GLY A 242 -8.56 -5.74 5.89
C GLY A 242 -8.32 -5.71 4.38
N GLU A 243 -9.39 -5.57 3.62
CA GLU A 243 -9.41 -5.32 2.17
C GLU A 243 -9.77 -3.85 1.87
N GLY A 244 -9.64 -2.96 2.85
CA GLY A 244 -9.97 -1.54 2.73
C GLY A 244 -9.14 -0.81 1.69
N THR A 245 -9.68 0.31 1.20
CA THR A 245 -8.98 1.23 0.30
C THR A 245 -8.69 2.54 1.01
N PHE A 246 -7.43 2.92 1.07
CA PHE A 246 -6.95 4.12 1.75
C PHE A 246 -6.24 5.01 0.75
N THR A 247 -6.73 6.23 0.56
CA THR A 247 -6.16 7.19 -0.38
C THR A 247 -5.62 8.40 0.38
N ALA A 248 -4.34 8.71 0.20
CA ALA A 248 -3.73 9.98 0.62
C ALA A 248 -3.54 10.87 -0.59
N VAL A 249 -4.36 11.90 -0.74
CA VAL A 249 -4.32 12.83 -1.88
C VAL A 249 -3.25 13.89 -1.61
N GLY A 250 -2.48 14.27 -2.64
CA GLY A 250 -1.53 15.38 -2.55
C GLY A 250 -2.23 16.74 -2.38
N GLY A 251 -1.49 17.74 -1.90
CA GLY A 251 -1.99 19.11 -1.79
C GLY A 251 -2.38 19.69 -3.14
N SER A 252 -3.38 20.54 -3.19
CA SER A 252 -3.93 21.18 -4.39
C SER A 252 -3.68 22.69 -4.44
N THR A 253 -3.34 23.32 -3.32
CA THR A 253 -3.00 24.75 -3.22
C THR A 253 -1.72 24.96 -2.40
N ILE A 254 -1.07 26.10 -2.60
CA ILE A 254 0.18 26.46 -1.90
C ILE A 254 -0.07 26.54 -0.39
N GLY A 255 0.75 25.82 0.37
CA GLY A 255 0.67 25.74 1.84
C GLY A 255 -0.22 24.60 2.35
N GLU A 256 -0.89 23.87 1.47
CA GLU A 256 -1.58 22.63 1.85
C GLU A 256 -0.60 21.48 2.10
N HIS A 257 -0.88 20.72 3.15
CA HIS A 257 -0.29 19.40 3.35
C HIS A 257 -1.15 18.34 2.62
N GLY A 258 -0.50 17.33 2.04
CA GLY A 258 -1.20 16.16 1.52
C GLY A 258 -1.82 15.31 2.63
N GLY A 259 -2.68 14.36 2.26
CA GLY A 259 -3.24 13.39 3.19
C GLY A 259 -2.14 12.51 3.81
N TYR A 260 -2.36 12.10 5.05
CA TYR A 260 -1.39 11.33 5.84
C TYR A 260 -2.02 10.02 6.32
N ILE A 261 -1.35 8.90 6.10
CA ILE A 261 -1.76 7.58 6.58
C ILE A 261 -0.61 6.98 7.38
N GLN A 262 -0.87 6.61 8.62
CA GLN A 262 0.09 5.95 9.50
C GLN A 262 -0.42 4.57 9.91
N VAL A 263 0.43 3.58 9.80
CA VAL A 263 0.21 2.22 10.29
C VAL A 263 1.28 1.95 11.35
N ASP A 264 0.88 1.79 12.60
CA ASP A 264 1.79 1.82 13.74
C ASP A 264 1.57 0.68 14.73
N ASN A 265 2.41 0.58 15.74
CA ASN A 265 2.38 -0.43 16.79
C ASN A 265 2.45 -1.86 16.22
N GLN A 266 1.37 -2.64 16.32
CA GLN A 266 1.26 -4.00 15.79
C GLN A 266 0.16 -4.09 14.70
N ALA A 267 -0.26 -2.96 14.17
CA ALA A 267 -1.26 -2.90 13.12
C ALA A 267 -0.80 -3.59 11.84
N THR A 268 -1.76 -4.13 11.11
CA THR A 268 -1.51 -4.81 9.83
C THR A 268 -2.29 -4.17 8.69
N ALA A 269 -1.60 -3.96 7.57
CA ALA A 269 -2.23 -3.54 6.33
C ALA A 269 -2.98 -4.69 5.61
N ASP A 270 -2.77 -5.93 6.03
CA ASP A 270 -3.39 -7.15 5.51
C ASP A 270 -3.43 -7.21 3.96
N HIS A 271 -4.59 -7.10 3.32
CA HIS A 271 -4.78 -7.07 1.87
C HIS A 271 -5.24 -5.69 1.36
N ALA A 272 -5.13 -4.66 2.17
CA ALA A 272 -5.58 -3.32 1.85
C ALA A 272 -4.89 -2.74 0.62
N THR A 273 -5.58 -1.82 -0.04
CA THR A 273 -5.06 -1.01 -1.14
C THR A 273 -4.74 0.40 -0.63
N PHE A 274 -3.49 0.84 -0.82
CA PHE A 274 -3.06 2.20 -0.52
C PHE A 274 -2.73 2.93 -1.83
N ILE A 275 -3.31 4.14 -1.99
CA ILE A 275 -3.09 5.02 -3.14
C ILE A 275 -2.54 6.35 -2.62
N ILE A 276 -1.27 6.62 -2.90
CA ILE A 276 -0.56 7.78 -2.37
C ILE A 276 -0.32 8.77 -3.51
N GLY A 277 -1.03 9.88 -3.49
CA GLY A 277 -0.99 10.88 -4.55
C GLY A 277 0.21 11.81 -4.42
N GLY A 278 0.78 12.22 -5.55
CA GLY A 278 1.70 13.36 -5.60
C GLY A 278 0.96 14.70 -5.52
N GLY A 279 1.68 15.78 -5.27
CA GLY A 279 1.13 17.13 -5.27
C GLY A 279 0.51 17.51 -6.62
N LEU A 280 -0.57 18.29 -6.60
CA LEU A 280 -1.42 18.58 -7.76
C LEU A 280 -1.07 19.92 -8.44
N GLY A 281 0.11 20.49 -8.16
CA GLY A 281 0.60 21.74 -8.77
C GLY A 281 2.01 22.08 -8.29
N ALA A 282 2.66 23.06 -8.90
CA ALA A 282 4.06 23.41 -8.66
C ALA A 282 4.38 23.67 -7.19
N GLY A 283 5.36 22.93 -6.65
CA GLY A 283 5.85 23.07 -5.27
C GLY A 283 4.91 22.57 -4.19
N LEU A 284 3.88 21.78 -4.53
CA LEU A 284 2.91 21.26 -3.57
C LEU A 284 3.38 19.95 -2.92
N ASN A 285 2.89 19.72 -1.70
CA ASN A 285 3.19 18.53 -0.91
C ASN A 285 2.42 17.30 -1.44
N SER A 286 3.01 16.14 -1.26
CA SER A 286 2.40 14.85 -1.60
C SER A 286 1.59 14.26 -0.45
N GLY A 287 0.79 13.23 -0.76
CA GLY A 287 0.30 12.27 0.21
C GLY A 287 1.44 11.42 0.76
N ILE A 288 1.27 10.92 1.98
CA ILE A 288 2.28 10.15 2.71
C ILE A 288 1.64 8.90 3.33
N LEU A 289 2.33 7.77 3.19
CA LEU A 289 2.05 6.51 3.91
C LEU A 289 3.27 6.13 4.74
N VAL A 290 3.08 5.93 6.04
CA VAL A 290 4.18 5.57 6.96
C VAL A 290 3.85 4.30 7.71
N PHE A 291 4.79 3.36 7.73
CA PHE A 291 4.78 2.18 8.60
C PHE A 291 5.82 2.37 9.70
N LEU A 292 5.39 2.32 10.97
CA LEU A 292 6.23 2.56 12.13
C LEU A 292 6.30 1.34 13.07
N GLN A 293 7.20 1.40 14.03
CA GLN A 293 7.40 0.41 15.10
C GLN A 293 7.45 -1.04 14.58
N THR A 294 6.43 -1.87 14.83
CA THR A 294 6.39 -3.28 14.40
C THR A 294 5.25 -3.57 13.41
N ALA A 295 4.59 -2.54 12.91
CA ALA A 295 3.53 -2.63 11.92
C ALA A 295 3.97 -3.38 10.66
N THR A 296 3.01 -3.96 9.96
CA THR A 296 3.31 -4.75 8.75
C THR A 296 2.45 -4.35 7.57
N ALA A 297 3.09 -4.19 6.40
CA ALA A 297 2.37 -4.04 5.14
C ALA A 297 1.76 -5.36 4.61
N ALA A 298 2.10 -6.49 5.23
CA ALA A 298 1.54 -7.82 4.97
C ALA A 298 1.42 -8.17 3.47
N ASN A 299 0.22 -8.24 2.90
CA ASN A 299 -0.04 -8.53 1.48
C ASN A 299 -0.58 -7.30 0.72
N ALA A 300 -0.48 -6.12 1.30
CA ALA A 300 -1.07 -4.90 0.75
C ALA A 300 -0.60 -4.58 -0.68
N SER A 301 -1.45 -3.89 -1.42
CA SER A 301 -1.12 -3.25 -2.68
C SER A 301 -0.89 -1.76 -2.44
N ILE A 302 0.33 -1.28 -2.69
CA ILE A 302 0.73 0.11 -2.44
C ILE A 302 1.12 0.75 -3.78
N THR A 303 0.42 1.81 -4.17
CA THR A 303 0.73 2.61 -5.35
C THR A 303 1.01 4.05 -4.94
N ALA A 304 2.23 4.51 -5.17
CA ALA A 304 2.60 5.90 -5.01
C ALA A 304 2.71 6.57 -6.39
N ASN A 305 2.05 7.72 -6.55
CA ASN A 305 1.97 8.44 -7.80
C ASN A 305 2.87 9.68 -7.80
N GLY A 306 3.40 10.02 -8.96
CA GLY A 306 4.20 11.22 -9.14
C GLY A 306 3.38 12.49 -8.98
N GLY A 307 4.05 13.56 -8.57
CA GLY A 307 3.50 14.90 -8.58
C GLY A 307 3.48 15.52 -9.97
N VAL A 308 2.64 16.52 -10.17
CA VAL A 308 2.54 17.27 -11.43
C VAL A 308 3.26 18.63 -11.32
N ASP A 309 3.71 19.15 -12.45
CA ASP A 309 4.35 20.48 -12.56
C ASP A 309 5.52 20.70 -11.58
N GLY A 310 6.32 19.65 -11.31
CA GLY A 310 7.48 19.70 -10.41
C GLY A 310 7.16 19.66 -8.92
N SER A 311 5.95 19.25 -8.55
CA SER A 311 5.58 18.97 -7.16
C SER A 311 6.16 17.64 -6.65
N LEU A 312 6.08 17.42 -5.34
CA LEU A 312 6.53 16.18 -4.70
C LEU A 312 5.69 14.99 -5.15
N GLY A 313 6.33 13.87 -5.39
CA GLY A 313 5.68 12.58 -5.61
C GLY A 313 5.20 11.95 -4.29
N GLY A 314 4.22 11.05 -4.35
CA GLY A 314 3.72 10.31 -3.19
C GLY A 314 4.85 9.57 -2.47
N LEU A 315 4.86 9.64 -1.14
CA LEU A 315 5.92 9.11 -0.29
C LEU A 315 5.44 7.90 0.50
N VAL A 316 6.19 6.80 0.42
CA VAL A 316 6.00 5.61 1.26
C VAL A 316 7.22 5.42 2.15
N VAL A 317 7.01 5.31 3.46
CA VAL A 317 8.09 5.19 4.44
C VAL A 317 7.94 3.90 5.25
N PHE A 318 9.03 3.16 5.37
CA PHE A 318 9.17 2.13 6.39
C PHE A 318 10.24 2.55 7.38
N ALA A 319 9.86 2.77 8.63
CA ALA A 319 10.79 3.15 9.69
C ALA A 319 10.81 2.12 10.83
N ASP A 320 11.70 2.29 11.79
CA ASP A 320 11.89 1.44 12.97
C ASP A 320 12.08 -0.05 12.61
N LYS A 321 11.17 -0.91 13.09
CA LYS A 321 11.13 -2.36 12.85
C LYS A 321 9.92 -2.79 12.02
N SER A 322 9.25 -1.86 11.33
CA SER A 322 8.10 -2.16 10.50
C SER A 322 8.45 -3.15 9.39
N LYS A 323 7.48 -3.89 8.89
CA LYS A 323 7.70 -5.01 7.97
C LYS A 323 6.97 -4.76 6.64
N GLY A 324 7.66 -4.98 5.53
CA GLY A 324 7.04 -4.90 4.20
C GLY A 324 6.26 -6.18 3.82
N GLY A 325 6.58 -7.32 4.44
CA GLY A 325 5.85 -8.58 4.21
C GLY A 325 5.92 -9.07 2.76
N LYS A 326 4.77 -9.28 2.16
CA LYS A 326 4.58 -9.61 0.74
C LYS A 326 3.94 -8.47 -0.06
N ALA A 327 3.94 -7.26 0.47
CA ALA A 327 3.33 -6.12 -0.19
C ALA A 327 3.88 -5.89 -1.60
N SER A 328 2.98 -5.55 -2.53
CA SER A 328 3.33 -5.12 -3.89
C SER A 328 3.43 -3.60 -3.92
N ILE A 329 4.62 -3.08 -4.25
CA ILE A 329 4.86 -1.64 -4.28
C ILE A 329 5.08 -1.19 -5.73
N THR A 330 4.31 -0.20 -6.17
CA THR A 330 4.44 0.45 -7.47
C THR A 330 4.71 1.94 -7.27
N LEU A 331 5.82 2.41 -7.81
CA LEU A 331 6.24 3.81 -7.76
C LEU A 331 6.10 4.44 -9.15
N ASN A 332 5.24 5.43 -9.29
CA ASN A 332 5.00 6.13 -10.56
C ASN A 332 5.60 7.55 -10.54
N GLY A 333 6.14 8.00 -11.67
CA GLY A 333 6.71 9.34 -11.79
C GLY A 333 7.88 9.56 -10.81
N ASN A 334 7.85 10.66 -10.08
CA ASN A 334 8.83 11.01 -9.05
C ASN A 334 8.39 10.62 -7.63
N SER A 335 7.55 9.58 -7.48
CA SER A 335 7.20 9.06 -6.16
C SER A 335 8.38 8.36 -5.49
N GLU A 336 8.30 8.19 -4.17
CA GLU A 336 9.43 7.78 -3.36
C GLU A 336 9.07 6.62 -2.41
N LEU A 337 10.04 5.73 -2.22
CA LEU A 337 10.06 4.74 -1.15
C LEU A 337 11.29 5.00 -0.28
N ASP A 338 11.08 5.30 0.98
CA ASP A 338 12.14 5.55 1.93
C ASP A 338 12.21 4.46 3.01
N ILE A 339 13.36 3.82 3.11
CA ILE A 339 13.70 2.85 4.15
C ILE A 339 14.94 3.26 4.95
N SER A 340 15.39 4.52 4.81
CA SER A 340 16.67 5.00 5.37
C SER A 340 16.69 5.02 6.90
N ASP A 341 15.57 5.35 7.55
CA ASP A 341 15.45 5.46 9.01
C ASP A 341 15.23 4.11 9.73
N ARG A 342 15.60 3.02 9.09
CA ARG A 342 15.52 1.69 9.69
C ARG A 342 16.83 1.29 10.37
N ASN A 343 16.71 0.39 11.35
CA ASN A 343 17.87 -0.25 11.98
C ASN A 343 18.21 -1.63 11.37
N THR A 344 17.34 -2.14 10.50
CA THR A 344 17.48 -3.42 9.80
C THR A 344 16.81 -3.32 8.44
N GLY A 345 17.24 -4.10 7.46
CA GLY A 345 16.63 -4.11 6.14
C GLY A 345 15.14 -4.43 6.14
N VAL A 346 14.48 -4.20 5.01
CA VAL A 346 13.06 -4.53 4.80
C VAL A 346 12.89 -5.55 3.68
N THR A 347 11.92 -6.44 3.86
CA THR A 347 11.48 -7.38 2.81
C THR A 347 10.12 -6.96 2.28
N ILE A 348 9.99 -6.88 0.96
CA ILE A 348 8.73 -6.62 0.25
C ILE A 348 8.42 -7.74 -0.74
N GLY A 349 7.17 -7.82 -1.15
CA GLY A 349 6.69 -8.80 -2.14
C GLY A 349 7.27 -8.53 -3.52
N SER A 350 6.98 -7.38 -4.07
CA SER A 350 7.42 -6.98 -5.41
C SER A 350 7.60 -5.47 -5.52
N LEU A 351 8.41 -5.06 -6.49
CA LEU A 351 8.71 -3.67 -6.78
C LEU A 351 8.53 -3.40 -8.28
N ALA A 352 7.75 -2.37 -8.62
CA ALA A 352 7.52 -1.94 -10.00
C ALA A 352 7.57 -0.42 -10.14
N GLY A 353 7.66 0.05 -11.39
CA GLY A 353 7.55 1.48 -11.71
C GLY A 353 8.87 2.20 -11.97
N GLN A 354 8.94 3.50 -11.64
CA GLN A 354 10.06 4.36 -12.05
C GLN A 354 10.44 5.43 -11.01
N GLY A 355 9.93 5.37 -9.78
CA GLY A 355 10.26 6.33 -8.71
C GLY A 355 11.67 6.21 -8.16
N THR A 356 11.92 6.86 -7.04
CA THR A 356 13.20 6.82 -6.32
C THR A 356 13.10 5.99 -5.05
N ILE A 357 14.14 5.24 -4.69
CA ILE A 357 14.23 4.47 -3.47
C ILE A 357 15.45 4.91 -2.67
N TYR A 358 15.24 5.36 -1.45
CA TYR A 358 16.27 5.72 -0.48
C TYR A 358 16.51 4.54 0.47
N LEU A 359 17.69 3.94 0.39
CA LEU A 359 18.04 2.76 1.18
C LEU A 359 18.61 3.10 2.58
N GLY A 360 19.18 4.29 2.74
CA GLY A 360 20.05 4.56 3.87
C GLY A 360 21.27 3.63 3.85
N SER A 361 21.48 2.92 4.94
CA SER A 361 22.46 1.83 5.05
C SER A 361 21.81 0.44 5.04
N ASN A 362 20.55 0.34 4.66
CA ASN A 362 19.73 -0.86 4.81
C ASN A 362 19.73 -1.75 3.54
N THR A 363 19.35 -3.00 3.71
CA THR A 363 19.13 -3.91 2.57
C THR A 363 17.64 -4.01 2.25
N LEU A 364 17.27 -3.71 1.00
CA LEU A 364 15.95 -3.97 0.46
C LEU A 364 15.89 -5.37 -0.15
N THR A 365 15.12 -6.27 0.46
CA THR A 365 14.86 -7.61 -0.09
C THR A 365 13.57 -7.60 -0.89
N ILE A 366 13.63 -8.03 -2.17
CA ILE A 366 12.52 -7.98 -3.12
C ILE A 366 12.25 -9.38 -3.66
N GLY A 367 10.99 -9.83 -3.63
CA GLY A 367 10.57 -11.05 -4.29
C GLY A 367 9.77 -12.03 -3.42
N SER A 368 9.38 -11.66 -2.19
CA SER A 368 8.70 -12.57 -1.25
C SER A 368 7.30 -13.02 -1.72
N ASN A 369 6.68 -12.36 -2.70
CA ASN A 369 5.41 -12.75 -3.32
C ASN A 369 5.60 -13.51 -4.66
N ASN A 370 6.83 -13.73 -5.10
CA ASN A 370 7.17 -14.45 -6.34
C ASN A 370 6.70 -13.80 -7.65
N GLN A 371 6.27 -12.56 -7.64
CA GLN A 371 5.85 -11.87 -8.85
C GLN A 371 7.06 -11.43 -9.70
N SER A 372 6.82 -11.33 -11.01
CA SER A 372 7.79 -10.79 -11.96
C SER A 372 7.46 -9.34 -12.27
N THR A 373 8.43 -8.44 -12.06
CA THR A 373 8.23 -6.99 -12.16
C THR A 373 9.39 -6.29 -12.85
N ILE A 374 9.13 -5.05 -13.27
CA ILE A 374 10.12 -4.15 -13.87
C ILE A 374 10.18 -2.88 -13.03
N PHE A 375 11.38 -2.53 -12.59
CA PHE A 375 11.67 -1.26 -11.97
C PHE A 375 12.67 -0.48 -12.84
N SER A 376 12.27 0.71 -13.28
CA SER A 376 13.05 1.58 -14.17
C SER A 376 13.51 2.87 -13.49
N GLY A 377 13.19 3.02 -12.21
CA GLY A 377 13.59 4.16 -11.38
C GLY A 377 15.02 4.06 -10.87
N VAL A 378 15.32 4.82 -9.85
CA VAL A 378 16.65 4.89 -9.23
C VAL A 378 16.60 4.34 -7.81
N ILE A 379 17.55 3.48 -7.47
CA ILE A 379 17.83 3.03 -6.11
C ILE A 379 19.16 3.65 -5.71
N GLU A 380 19.21 4.32 -4.56
CA GLU A 380 20.40 5.08 -4.19
C GLU A 380 20.79 4.93 -2.71
N GLU A 381 21.88 5.58 -2.33
CA GLU A 381 22.53 5.62 -1.02
C GLU A 381 23.43 4.40 -0.73
N ASN A 382 23.69 4.10 0.56
CA ASN A 382 24.74 3.14 0.96
C ASN A 382 24.26 1.71 1.15
N GLY A 383 22.95 1.51 1.15
CA GLY A 383 22.34 0.20 1.34
C GLY A 383 22.53 -0.76 0.17
N GLY A 384 22.04 -1.98 0.31
CA GLY A 384 22.14 -3.04 -0.70
C GLY A 384 20.77 -3.55 -1.17
N VAL A 385 20.77 -4.38 -2.21
CA VAL A 385 19.57 -5.03 -2.76
C VAL A 385 19.71 -6.54 -2.71
N ASN A 386 18.70 -7.24 -2.19
CA ASN A 386 18.63 -8.70 -2.25
C ASN A 386 17.42 -9.14 -3.10
N LYS A 387 17.66 -9.79 -4.23
CA LYS A 387 16.61 -10.44 -5.04
C LYS A 387 16.35 -11.84 -4.48
N SER A 388 15.14 -12.05 -3.98
CA SER A 388 14.67 -13.33 -3.44
C SER A 388 13.44 -13.86 -4.20
N GLY A 389 12.92 -15.04 -3.78
CA GLY A 389 11.74 -15.66 -4.40
C GLY A 389 11.99 -16.12 -5.83
N THR A 390 10.96 -16.67 -6.50
CA THR A 390 11.09 -17.34 -7.81
C THR A 390 10.86 -16.44 -9.02
N GLY A 391 10.23 -15.27 -8.83
CA GLY A 391 9.92 -14.33 -9.91
C GLY A 391 11.15 -13.64 -10.50
N THR A 392 10.95 -12.87 -11.55
CA THR A 392 11.95 -12.03 -12.21
C THR A 392 11.85 -10.58 -11.75
N LEU A 393 12.96 -10.02 -11.24
CA LEU A 393 13.10 -8.58 -11.07
C LEU A 393 13.92 -8.02 -12.23
N THR A 394 13.34 -7.15 -13.04
CA THR A 394 14.06 -6.42 -14.07
C THR A 394 14.45 -5.04 -13.55
N LEU A 395 15.76 -4.75 -13.49
CA LEU A 395 16.28 -3.43 -13.19
C LEU A 395 16.73 -2.76 -14.48
N SER A 396 16.03 -1.71 -14.90
CA SER A 396 16.33 -0.98 -16.13
C SER A 396 16.78 0.46 -15.91
N GLY A 397 16.77 0.94 -14.66
CA GLY A 397 17.31 2.23 -14.24
C GLY A 397 18.83 2.20 -14.03
N ALA A 398 19.43 3.38 -13.94
CA ALA A 398 20.81 3.56 -13.54
C ALA A 398 20.87 3.79 -12.02
N ASN A 399 21.07 2.70 -11.29
CA ASN A 399 21.10 2.73 -9.83
C ASN A 399 22.47 3.18 -9.30
N THR A 400 22.47 3.93 -8.20
CA THR A 400 23.68 4.57 -7.64
C THR A 400 24.04 4.07 -6.25
N TYR A 401 23.27 3.14 -5.68
CA TYR A 401 23.57 2.60 -4.34
C TYR A 401 24.94 1.93 -4.29
N THR A 402 25.55 1.95 -3.10
CA THR A 402 26.95 1.51 -2.92
C THR A 402 27.09 0.19 -2.14
N GLY A 403 25.98 -0.38 -1.66
CA GLY A 403 25.99 -1.70 -1.01
C GLY A 403 25.86 -2.86 -1.98
N THR A 404 26.06 -4.07 -1.46
CA THR A 404 26.08 -5.32 -2.25
C THR A 404 24.70 -5.63 -2.86
N THR A 405 24.71 -6.09 -4.12
CA THR A 405 23.56 -6.77 -4.73
C THR A 405 23.70 -8.27 -4.56
N THR A 406 22.70 -8.90 -3.93
CA THR A 406 22.65 -10.36 -3.77
C THR A 406 21.49 -10.95 -4.57
N VAL A 407 21.72 -12.04 -5.28
CA VAL A 407 20.65 -12.88 -5.85
C VAL A 407 20.59 -14.16 -5.04
N SER A 408 19.50 -14.31 -4.27
CA SER A 408 19.25 -15.48 -3.41
C SER A 408 18.06 -16.32 -3.91
N GLY A 409 17.54 -16.02 -5.11
CA GLY A 409 16.50 -16.80 -5.76
C GLY A 409 15.92 -16.11 -7.00
N GLY A 410 15.29 -16.90 -7.87
CA GLY A 410 14.65 -16.43 -9.10
C GLY A 410 15.61 -15.78 -10.09
N VAL A 411 15.21 -14.68 -10.70
CA VAL A 411 15.95 -14.05 -11.78
C VAL A 411 16.13 -12.56 -11.52
N LEU A 412 17.37 -12.07 -11.60
CA LEU A 412 17.71 -10.65 -11.72
C LEU A 412 18.05 -10.35 -13.18
N ASN A 413 17.16 -9.62 -13.86
CA ASN A 413 17.36 -9.20 -15.25
C ASN A 413 17.90 -7.77 -15.30
N VAL A 414 19.12 -7.61 -15.83
CA VAL A 414 19.84 -6.34 -15.97
C VAL A 414 19.51 -5.76 -17.35
N ALA A 415 18.80 -4.62 -17.38
CA ALA A 415 18.26 -4.08 -18.63
C ALA A 415 18.49 -2.56 -18.81
N ASN A 416 19.36 -1.96 -18.01
CA ASN A 416 19.74 -0.55 -18.10
C ASN A 416 20.53 -0.26 -19.38
N LYS A 417 20.47 0.99 -19.85
CA LYS A 417 21.17 1.45 -21.05
C LYS A 417 22.46 2.24 -20.73
N SER A 418 22.56 2.76 -19.52
CA SER A 418 23.70 3.54 -19.04
C SER A 418 23.85 3.39 -17.53
N GLY A 419 25.01 3.72 -16.98
CA GLY A 419 25.31 3.54 -15.56
C GLY A 419 25.34 2.07 -15.17
N SER A 420 24.89 1.73 -13.98
CA SER A 420 24.81 0.37 -13.46
C SER A 420 23.38 0.03 -13.02
N ALA A 421 22.87 -1.15 -13.38
CA ALA A 421 21.60 -1.62 -12.85
C ALA A 421 21.68 -2.06 -11.37
N THR A 422 22.89 -2.37 -10.90
CA THR A 422 23.13 -2.99 -9.59
C THR A 422 24.01 -2.14 -8.67
N GLY A 423 23.95 -0.82 -8.84
CA GLY A 423 24.84 0.08 -8.09
C GLY A 423 26.32 -0.13 -8.43
N SER A 424 27.20 0.29 -7.53
CA SER A 424 28.65 0.28 -7.76
C SER A 424 29.39 -0.88 -7.05
N ALA A 425 28.78 -1.52 -6.04
CA ALA A 425 29.40 -2.59 -5.28
C ALA A 425 29.31 -3.96 -5.97
N GLU A 426 29.83 -4.97 -5.30
CA GLU A 426 29.81 -6.33 -5.80
C GLU A 426 28.41 -6.91 -6.00
N VAL A 427 28.28 -7.81 -6.97
CA VAL A 427 27.09 -8.64 -7.21
C VAL A 427 27.40 -10.09 -6.85
N LYS A 428 26.63 -10.67 -5.94
CA LYS A 428 26.73 -12.07 -5.53
C LYS A 428 25.51 -12.84 -5.98
N VAL A 429 25.69 -13.86 -6.81
CA VAL A 429 24.64 -14.80 -7.19
C VAL A 429 24.83 -16.07 -6.40
N ASN A 430 24.20 -16.17 -5.24
CA ASN A 430 24.31 -17.34 -4.36
C ASN A 430 23.47 -18.50 -4.90
N THR A 431 22.24 -18.19 -5.35
CA THR A 431 21.36 -19.10 -6.08
C THR A 431 20.45 -18.28 -7.00
N GLY A 432 19.88 -18.90 -8.04
CA GLY A 432 19.09 -18.21 -9.05
C GLY A 432 19.92 -17.72 -10.23
N THR A 433 19.42 -16.75 -10.97
CA THR A 433 20.02 -16.35 -12.24
C THR A 433 20.22 -14.83 -12.29
N VAL A 434 21.40 -14.41 -12.74
CA VAL A 434 21.64 -13.05 -13.22
C VAL A 434 21.84 -13.08 -14.74
N GLY A 435 21.31 -12.06 -15.44
CA GLY A 435 21.52 -11.93 -16.86
C GLY A 435 20.87 -10.65 -17.41
N GLY A 436 20.60 -10.63 -18.71
CA GLY A 436 20.10 -9.46 -19.41
C GLY A 436 21.08 -8.88 -20.40
N SER A 437 20.81 -7.67 -20.88
CA SER A 437 21.63 -6.99 -21.89
C SER A 437 22.14 -5.62 -21.41
N GLY A 438 22.08 -5.37 -20.13
CA GLY A 438 22.50 -4.11 -19.52
C GLY A 438 23.94 -4.14 -18.99
N ILE A 439 24.19 -3.31 -17.98
CA ILE A 439 25.52 -3.01 -17.44
C ILE A 439 25.52 -3.22 -15.92
N ILE A 440 26.50 -3.95 -15.43
CA ILE A 440 26.87 -4.11 -14.03
C ILE A 440 28.24 -3.42 -13.83
N ALA A 441 28.34 -2.47 -12.92
CA ALA A 441 29.61 -1.81 -12.64
C ALA A 441 30.51 -2.64 -11.69
N GLY A 442 29.92 -3.27 -10.70
CA GLY A 442 30.63 -4.01 -9.66
C GLY A 442 31.20 -5.34 -10.09
N ALA A 443 32.16 -5.84 -9.34
CA ALA A 443 32.64 -7.21 -9.49
C ALA A 443 31.49 -8.20 -9.29
N THR A 444 31.44 -9.25 -10.11
CA THR A 444 30.34 -10.20 -10.10
C THR A 444 30.82 -11.60 -9.81
N THR A 445 30.26 -12.25 -8.80
CA THR A 445 30.57 -13.62 -8.41
C THR A 445 29.34 -14.51 -8.59
N ILE A 446 29.47 -15.57 -9.39
CA ILE A 446 28.43 -16.57 -9.63
C ILE A 446 28.78 -17.83 -8.85
N GLY A 447 27.88 -18.25 -7.96
CA GLY A 447 28.05 -19.39 -7.08
C GLY A 447 28.80 -19.06 -5.79
N THR A 448 28.66 -19.95 -4.82
CA THR A 448 29.29 -19.87 -3.49
C THR A 448 30.49 -20.79 -3.36
N GLY A 449 30.69 -21.68 -4.32
CA GLY A 449 31.69 -22.74 -4.31
C GLY A 449 31.24 -24.08 -3.70
N SER A 450 30.07 -24.09 -3.05
CA SER A 450 29.57 -25.30 -2.38
C SER A 450 28.04 -25.48 -2.52
N GLY A 451 27.37 -24.58 -3.20
CA GLY A 451 25.91 -24.60 -3.43
C GLY A 451 25.52 -25.35 -4.70
N THR A 452 24.29 -25.10 -5.14
CA THR A 452 23.76 -25.51 -6.44
C THR A 452 22.80 -24.45 -6.98
N GLY A 453 22.76 -24.31 -8.31
CA GLY A 453 21.73 -23.48 -8.96
C GLY A 453 22.04 -21.98 -9.03
N ALA A 454 23.31 -21.60 -9.10
CA ALA A 454 23.74 -20.24 -9.45
C ALA A 454 24.04 -20.14 -10.95
N PHE A 455 23.36 -19.24 -11.65
CA PHE A 455 23.44 -19.14 -13.11
C PHE A 455 23.77 -17.71 -13.57
N LEU A 456 24.55 -17.63 -14.65
CA LEU A 456 24.67 -16.44 -15.46
C LEU A 456 24.13 -16.75 -16.85
N ALA A 457 23.13 -15.96 -17.33
CA ALA A 457 22.45 -16.21 -18.59
C ALA A 457 22.06 -14.89 -19.28
N PRO A 458 22.85 -14.33 -20.22
CA PRO A 458 22.55 -13.04 -20.84
C PRO A 458 21.18 -12.97 -21.53
N ALA A 459 20.76 -14.02 -22.23
CA ALA A 459 19.49 -14.06 -22.96
C ALA A 459 18.30 -14.52 -22.10
N ILE A 460 18.14 -14.03 -20.90
CA ILE A 460 17.05 -14.42 -20.00
C ILE A 460 15.69 -14.33 -20.71
N GLY A 461 15.04 -15.49 -20.90
CA GLY A 461 13.65 -15.56 -21.36
C GLY A 461 13.42 -15.05 -22.80
N THR A 462 14.46 -14.81 -23.58
CA THR A 462 14.35 -14.32 -24.95
C THR A 462 14.96 -15.29 -25.96
N ASN A 463 14.39 -15.31 -27.17
CA ASN A 463 14.98 -16.02 -28.31
C ASN A 463 16.02 -15.17 -29.07
N LYS A 464 16.43 -14.03 -28.52
CA LYS A 464 17.42 -13.11 -29.09
C LYS A 464 18.72 -13.19 -28.29
N GLN A 465 19.84 -13.23 -29.00
CA GLN A 465 21.15 -13.17 -28.36
C GLN A 465 21.37 -11.79 -27.74
N ALA A 466 21.88 -11.79 -26.50
CA ALA A 466 22.11 -10.62 -25.67
C ALA A 466 23.59 -10.53 -25.28
N ALA A 467 24.04 -9.33 -24.96
CA ALA A 467 25.36 -9.08 -24.39
C ALA A 467 25.18 -8.39 -23.02
N LEU A 468 25.65 -9.05 -21.96
CA LEU A 468 25.70 -8.49 -20.61
C LEU A 468 27.11 -7.92 -20.37
N THR A 469 27.19 -6.65 -19.96
CA THR A 469 28.46 -6.01 -19.66
C THR A 469 28.69 -5.96 -18.15
N ILE A 470 29.83 -6.49 -17.71
CA ILE A 470 30.33 -6.40 -16.33
C ILE A 470 31.62 -5.55 -16.40
N GLN A 471 31.57 -4.32 -15.93
CA GLN A 471 32.69 -3.37 -16.04
C GLN A 471 33.89 -3.73 -15.13
N SER A 472 33.74 -4.74 -14.29
CA SER A 472 34.72 -5.21 -13.34
C SER A 472 34.97 -6.73 -13.51
N ALA A 473 35.62 -7.37 -12.53
CA ALA A 473 35.93 -8.78 -12.57
C ALA A 473 34.69 -9.69 -12.50
N LEU A 474 34.73 -10.80 -13.25
CA LEU A 474 33.72 -11.85 -13.22
C LEU A 474 34.37 -13.14 -12.70
N THR A 475 33.79 -13.73 -11.66
CA THR A 475 34.23 -15.00 -11.10
C THR A 475 33.11 -16.03 -11.16
N PHE A 476 33.40 -17.20 -11.70
CA PHE A 476 32.54 -18.39 -11.63
C PHE A 476 33.13 -19.38 -10.62
N ASN A 477 32.40 -19.68 -9.58
CA ASN A 477 32.76 -20.71 -8.61
C ASN A 477 32.31 -22.11 -9.09
N SER A 478 32.73 -23.17 -8.41
CA SER A 478 32.55 -24.57 -8.86
C SER A 478 31.06 -25.00 -8.99
N ASP A 479 30.15 -24.35 -8.29
CA ASP A 479 28.70 -24.57 -8.34
C ASP A 479 27.97 -23.66 -9.35
N ALA A 480 28.71 -22.85 -10.09
CA ALA A 480 28.14 -21.94 -11.09
C ALA A 480 27.92 -22.61 -12.44
N THR A 481 26.93 -22.12 -13.17
CA THR A 481 26.69 -22.48 -14.57
C THR A 481 26.54 -21.22 -15.43
N TYR A 482 27.36 -21.14 -16.47
CA TYR A 482 27.18 -20.16 -17.54
C TYR A 482 26.28 -20.74 -18.62
N THR A 483 25.08 -20.19 -18.84
CA THR A 483 24.17 -20.57 -19.92
C THR A 483 24.32 -19.58 -21.08
N CYS A 484 24.78 -20.10 -22.23
CA CYS A 484 24.98 -19.33 -23.44
C CYS A 484 24.12 -19.89 -24.57
N THR A 485 23.23 -19.08 -25.14
CA THR A 485 22.48 -19.46 -26.33
C THR A 485 23.14 -18.89 -27.59
N PHE A 486 23.09 -19.62 -28.69
CA PHE A 486 23.58 -19.10 -29.94
C PHE A 486 22.77 -19.60 -31.16
N LYS A 487 22.82 -18.83 -32.23
CA LYS A 487 22.25 -19.17 -33.54
C LYS A 487 23.31 -19.12 -34.61
N ALA A 488 23.38 -20.16 -35.44
CA ALA A 488 24.34 -20.22 -36.54
C ALA A 488 23.72 -20.82 -37.79
N LYS A 489 24.04 -20.24 -38.94
CA LYS A 489 23.58 -20.69 -40.26
C LYS A 489 24.65 -20.42 -41.30
N LYS A 490 25.13 -21.46 -42.01
CA LYS A 490 26.15 -21.37 -43.05
C LYS A 490 27.41 -20.63 -42.56
N ASN A 491 27.54 -19.34 -42.86
CA ASN A 491 28.69 -18.50 -42.56
C ASN A 491 28.39 -17.35 -41.56
N LYS A 492 27.23 -17.38 -40.91
CA LYS A 492 26.81 -16.37 -39.92
C LYS A 492 26.52 -17.05 -38.58
N ALA A 493 27.01 -16.48 -37.51
CA ALA A 493 26.69 -16.91 -36.16
C ALA A 493 26.60 -15.72 -35.23
N LYS A 494 25.74 -15.84 -34.21
CA LYS A 494 25.62 -14.90 -33.10
C LYS A 494 25.35 -15.68 -31.83
N ALA A 495 26.11 -15.37 -30.78
CA ALA A 495 25.95 -15.96 -29.45
C ALA A 495 25.53 -14.90 -28.43
N ASP A 496 24.99 -15.37 -27.33
CA ASP A 496 25.03 -14.60 -26.11
C ASP A 496 26.47 -14.33 -25.71
N GLN A 497 26.69 -13.17 -25.14
CA GLN A 497 28.02 -12.74 -24.76
C GLN A 497 28.03 -12.14 -23.36
N VAL A 498 29.06 -12.44 -22.62
CA VAL A 498 29.43 -11.66 -21.44
C VAL A 498 30.71 -10.89 -21.78
N ILE A 499 30.66 -9.57 -21.49
CA ILE A 499 31.84 -8.71 -21.61
C ILE A 499 32.28 -8.38 -20.19
N ALA A 500 33.49 -8.74 -19.79
CA ALA A 500 33.98 -8.55 -18.42
C ALA A 500 35.43 -8.08 -18.39
N ASN A 501 35.80 -7.28 -17.39
CA ASN A 501 37.16 -6.79 -17.18
C ASN A 501 37.92 -7.71 -16.19
N GLY A 502 38.34 -8.84 -16.69
CA GLY A 502 38.96 -9.93 -15.93
C GLY A 502 38.00 -11.07 -15.63
N VAL A 503 38.41 -12.29 -15.94
CA VAL A 503 37.57 -13.49 -15.77
C VAL A 503 38.31 -14.59 -15.06
N THR A 504 37.70 -15.18 -14.02
CA THR A 504 38.18 -16.34 -13.30
C THR A 504 37.13 -17.45 -13.30
N ILE A 505 37.52 -18.67 -13.62
CA ILE A 505 36.67 -19.86 -13.69
C ILE A 505 37.22 -20.94 -12.78
N ASN A 506 36.58 -21.17 -11.64
CA ASN A 506 37.02 -22.13 -10.61
C ASN A 506 36.24 -23.46 -10.74
N GLY A 507 36.37 -24.13 -11.90
CA GLY A 507 35.72 -25.42 -12.13
C GLY A 507 34.21 -25.37 -12.35
N ALA A 508 33.66 -24.22 -12.72
CA ALA A 508 32.26 -24.04 -13.09
C ALA A 508 31.87 -24.83 -14.36
N ALA A 509 30.57 -24.95 -14.63
CA ALA A 509 30.08 -25.57 -15.86
C ALA A 509 29.60 -24.51 -16.87
N VAL A 510 29.63 -24.86 -18.16
CA VAL A 510 28.95 -24.10 -19.22
C VAL A 510 27.86 -24.95 -19.85
N ASN A 511 26.68 -24.32 -20.07
CA ASN A 511 25.54 -24.90 -20.79
C ASN A 511 25.39 -24.19 -22.14
N LEU A 512 25.68 -24.90 -23.23
CA LEU A 512 25.61 -24.37 -24.59
C LEU A 512 24.28 -24.78 -25.26
N VAL A 513 23.44 -23.82 -25.54
CA VAL A 513 22.14 -24.03 -26.20
C VAL A 513 22.18 -23.47 -27.62
N GLY A 514 22.62 -24.30 -28.55
CA GLY A 514 22.82 -23.92 -29.95
C GLY A 514 21.64 -24.25 -30.87
N GLN A 515 21.28 -23.31 -31.72
CA GLN A 515 20.41 -23.52 -32.87
C GLN A 515 21.23 -23.36 -34.15
N THR A 516 21.55 -24.48 -34.81
CA THR A 516 22.31 -24.48 -36.06
C THR A 516 21.46 -24.97 -37.23
N GLN A 517 21.65 -24.39 -38.42
CA GLN A 517 20.95 -24.79 -39.64
C GLN A 517 21.95 -25.27 -40.70
N GLY A 518 21.97 -26.58 -40.91
CA GLY A 518 22.83 -27.26 -41.86
C GLY A 518 24.29 -27.24 -41.42
N SER A 519 25.21 -27.63 -42.32
CA SER A 519 26.66 -27.61 -42.10
C SER A 519 27.16 -26.17 -42.07
N LEU A 520 27.92 -25.84 -41.05
CA LEU A 520 28.48 -24.50 -40.86
C LEU A 520 29.85 -24.39 -41.54
N LYS A 521 30.20 -23.18 -41.96
CA LYS A 521 31.50 -22.90 -42.55
C LYS A 521 32.61 -23.15 -41.54
N ARG A 522 33.63 -23.97 -41.90
CA ARG A 522 34.84 -24.14 -41.10
C ARG A 522 35.48 -22.77 -40.81
N GLY A 523 35.95 -22.58 -39.57
CA GLY A 523 36.53 -21.33 -39.09
C GLY A 523 35.50 -20.26 -38.69
N LEU A 524 34.20 -20.54 -38.78
CA LEU A 524 33.16 -19.66 -38.23
C LEU A 524 33.32 -19.58 -36.70
N ARG A 525 33.42 -18.36 -36.14
CA ARG A 525 33.73 -18.11 -34.72
C ARG A 525 32.52 -17.51 -34.00
N LEU A 526 32.33 -17.95 -32.77
CA LEU A 526 31.43 -17.39 -31.76
C LEU A 526 32.28 -16.93 -30.57
N THR A 527 32.10 -15.69 -30.09
CA THR A 527 32.66 -15.25 -28.82
C THR A 527 31.59 -15.39 -27.74
N LEU A 528 31.90 -16.15 -26.69
CA LEU A 528 31.02 -16.41 -25.55
C LEU A 528 31.33 -15.47 -24.38
N ILE A 529 32.63 -15.27 -24.11
CA ILE A 529 33.10 -14.31 -23.11
C ILE A 529 34.15 -13.44 -23.80
N SER A 530 33.93 -12.14 -23.78
CA SER A 530 34.91 -11.13 -24.18
C SER A 530 35.57 -10.59 -22.91
N ASN A 531 36.84 -10.89 -22.72
CA ASN A 531 37.58 -10.45 -21.57
C ASN A 531 38.37 -9.17 -21.95
N THR A 532 37.93 -8.03 -21.45
CA THR A 532 38.55 -6.72 -21.75
C THR A 532 39.77 -6.40 -20.89
N SER A 533 40.18 -7.30 -19.98
CA SER A 533 41.42 -7.18 -19.21
C SER A 533 42.62 -7.49 -20.06
N ALA A 534 43.77 -6.94 -19.74
CA ALA A 534 45.03 -7.34 -20.35
C ALA A 534 45.49 -8.76 -19.94
N ASN A 535 44.92 -9.33 -18.89
CA ASN A 535 45.24 -10.66 -18.39
C ASN A 535 44.37 -11.73 -19.07
N PRO A 536 44.90 -12.93 -19.33
CA PRO A 536 44.13 -14.04 -19.87
C PRO A 536 43.02 -14.47 -18.87
N ILE A 537 42.00 -15.20 -19.38
CA ILE A 537 41.02 -15.89 -18.54
C ILE A 537 41.77 -16.89 -17.64
N ASN A 538 41.54 -16.81 -16.33
CA ASN A 538 42.14 -17.73 -15.36
C ASN A 538 41.20 -18.93 -15.16
N GLY A 539 41.71 -20.14 -15.47
CA GLY A 539 40.94 -21.38 -15.40
C GLY A 539 40.05 -21.65 -16.61
N THR A 540 39.31 -22.76 -16.57
CA THR A 540 38.43 -23.22 -17.64
C THR A 540 37.15 -23.81 -17.06
N PHE A 541 36.07 -23.85 -17.83
CA PHE A 541 34.88 -24.63 -17.46
C PHE A 541 35.22 -26.13 -17.43
N ASN A 542 34.71 -26.83 -16.41
CA ASN A 542 35.03 -28.26 -16.19
C ASN A 542 34.60 -29.18 -17.35
N ASN A 543 33.54 -28.80 -18.06
CA ASN A 543 32.97 -29.51 -19.20
C ASN A 543 33.35 -28.91 -20.57
N LEU A 544 34.22 -27.90 -20.60
CA LEU A 544 34.70 -27.26 -21.83
C LEU A 544 36.18 -26.82 -21.66
N PRO A 545 37.15 -27.74 -21.65
CA PRO A 545 38.58 -27.40 -21.53
C PRO A 545 39.11 -26.64 -22.75
N ASP A 546 40.25 -25.97 -22.62
CA ASP A 546 40.94 -25.30 -23.75
C ASP A 546 41.28 -26.34 -24.83
N GLY A 547 40.96 -26.06 -26.10
CA GLY A 547 41.04 -27.00 -27.20
C GLY A 547 39.97 -28.08 -27.24
N GLY A 548 39.08 -28.16 -26.24
CA GLY A 548 37.99 -29.13 -26.19
C GLY A 548 37.01 -28.97 -27.34
N ILE A 549 36.43 -30.08 -27.84
CA ILE A 549 35.45 -30.09 -28.93
C ILE A 549 34.07 -30.42 -28.36
N VAL A 550 33.08 -29.64 -28.75
CA VAL A 550 31.67 -29.90 -28.47
C VAL A 550 30.90 -30.01 -29.79
N THR A 551 30.07 -31.05 -29.92
CA THR A 551 29.24 -31.26 -31.11
C THR A 551 27.82 -30.80 -30.83
N ILE A 552 27.32 -29.86 -31.64
CA ILE A 552 25.96 -29.29 -31.51
C ILE A 552 25.27 -29.37 -32.88
N ASN A 553 24.20 -30.14 -32.96
CA ASN A 553 23.41 -30.38 -34.18
C ASN A 553 24.29 -30.79 -35.37
N GLY A 554 25.25 -31.72 -35.14
CA GLY A 554 26.15 -32.25 -36.16
C GLY A 554 27.27 -31.31 -36.61
N ASN A 555 27.49 -30.19 -35.94
CA ASN A 555 28.64 -29.30 -36.16
C ASN A 555 29.58 -29.35 -34.97
N ASN A 556 30.89 -29.53 -35.21
CA ASN A 556 31.92 -29.55 -34.19
C ASN A 556 32.43 -28.13 -33.94
N PHE A 557 32.52 -27.77 -32.67
CA PHE A 557 33.04 -26.48 -32.22
C PHE A 557 34.22 -26.72 -31.27
N GLN A 558 35.36 -26.16 -31.59
CA GLN A 558 36.53 -26.18 -30.72
C GLN A 558 36.58 -24.94 -29.85
N ALA A 559 36.72 -25.14 -28.55
CA ALA A 559 36.86 -24.05 -27.57
C ALA A 559 38.30 -23.52 -27.56
N SER A 560 38.42 -22.21 -27.38
CA SER A 560 39.70 -21.57 -27.08
C SER A 560 39.48 -20.45 -26.06
N TYR A 561 40.30 -20.45 -25.01
CA TYR A 561 40.38 -19.39 -24.00
C TYR A 561 41.43 -18.32 -24.35
N LYS A 562 42.01 -18.44 -25.56
CA LYS A 562 42.97 -17.51 -26.17
C LYS A 562 42.40 -16.94 -27.47
N GLY A 563 41.06 -16.84 -27.59
CA GLY A 563 40.40 -16.30 -28.76
C GLY A 563 40.44 -14.78 -28.81
N GLY A 564 39.78 -14.22 -29.80
CA GLY A 564 39.67 -12.75 -29.97
C GLY A 564 41.02 -12.07 -30.13
N ASP A 565 41.33 -11.20 -29.18
CA ASP A 565 42.64 -10.52 -29.05
C ASP A 565 43.68 -11.32 -28.25
N GLY A 566 43.37 -12.56 -27.86
CA GLY A 566 44.31 -13.48 -27.19
C GLY A 566 43.88 -13.91 -25.80
N ASN A 567 42.71 -13.45 -25.31
CA ASN A 567 42.25 -13.67 -23.95
C ASN A 567 40.73 -13.92 -23.82
N ASP A 568 40.04 -14.16 -24.93
CA ASP A 568 38.60 -14.42 -24.99
C ASP A 568 38.27 -15.91 -24.97
N LEU A 569 37.07 -16.27 -24.45
CA LEU A 569 36.50 -17.60 -24.70
C LEU A 569 35.73 -17.60 -26.01
N THR A 570 36.19 -18.38 -26.95
CA THR A 570 35.58 -18.54 -28.27
C THR A 570 35.29 -19.98 -28.61
N LEU A 571 34.29 -20.20 -29.48
CA LEU A 571 34.02 -21.47 -30.16
C LEU A 571 34.26 -21.29 -31.66
N THR A 572 35.08 -22.14 -32.27
CA THR A 572 35.38 -22.12 -33.69
C THR A 572 34.93 -23.43 -34.36
N VAL A 573 34.21 -23.33 -35.47
CA VAL A 573 33.76 -24.53 -36.22
C VAL A 573 34.97 -25.24 -36.81
N VAL A 574 35.09 -26.52 -36.47
CA VAL A 574 36.16 -27.44 -36.95
C VAL A 574 35.54 -28.62 -37.70
N PRO A 575 36.37 -29.40 -38.42
CA PRO A 575 35.91 -30.60 -39.14
C PRO A 575 35.20 -31.62 -38.26
#